data_3b0fca48b0e474025d596acdb59de483
#
_entry.id   3b0fca48b0e474025d596acdb59de483
#
_cell.length_a   1.000
_cell.length_b   1.000
_cell.length_c   1.000
_cell.angle_alpha   90.00
_cell.angle_beta   90.00
_cell.angle_gamma   90.00
#
_symmetry.space_group_name_H-M   'P 1'
#
loop_
_entity.id
_entity.type
_entity.pdbx_description
1 polymer ?
#
loop_
_entity_poly.entity_id
_entity_poly.type
_entity_poly.pdbx_seq_one_letter_code
_entity_poly.pdbx_strand_id
1 'polypeptide(L)'
;QLGELLQLCARTPIREVMLMEESHQILTSPFPRKKHERMAAVYARMAEAFAAAGVRYSVNLVTCAGHGDNRVPARLALPFQRFVGEDLAPAHAVYCIADEAWVEYTAQISALYAATRPARLMLDDDFRSLNHTAPYGCFCETHARLVSRELGYDVTPLRLRDAACGLGPDAGE
;
A
#
# COMPACT_ATOMS: atom_id res chain seq x y z
N GLN A 1 21.36 15.82 8.36
CA GLN A 1 20.44 15.47 7.26
C GLN A 1 19.35 16.54 7.03
N LEU A 2 18.42 16.84 7.99
CA LEU A 2 17.40 17.87 7.75
C LEU A 2 18.02 19.25 7.51
N GLY A 3 19.01 19.64 8.28
CA GLY A 3 19.73 20.91 8.11
C GLY A 3 20.42 21.02 6.73
N GLU A 4 21.02 19.96 6.25
CA GLU A 4 21.65 19.90 4.92
C GLU A 4 20.61 20.02 3.81
N LEU A 5 19.45 19.37 3.96
CA LEU A 5 18.34 19.48 3.02
C LEU A 5 17.79 20.91 2.97
N LEU A 6 17.60 21.55 4.12
CA LEU A 6 17.16 22.94 4.19
C LEU A 6 18.19 23.91 3.57
N GLN A 7 19.49 23.67 3.78
CA GLN A 7 20.55 24.44 3.12
C GLN A 7 20.53 24.25 1.60
N LEU A 8 20.27 23.02 1.11
CA LEU A 8 20.10 22.76 -0.32
C LEU A 8 18.91 23.56 -0.87
N CYS A 9 17.76 23.52 -0.22
CA CYS A 9 16.59 24.28 -0.63
C CYS A 9 16.85 25.80 -0.65
N ALA A 10 17.63 26.31 0.31
CA ALA A 10 17.99 27.72 0.35
C ALA A 10 18.88 28.16 -0.82
N ARG A 11 19.69 27.26 -1.36
CA ARG A 11 20.65 27.54 -2.48
C ARG A 11 20.11 27.20 -3.86
N THR A 12 18.91 26.61 -3.94
CA THR A 12 18.31 26.10 -5.17
C THR A 12 16.89 26.64 -5.33
N PRO A 13 16.28 26.54 -6.52
CA PRO A 13 14.87 26.90 -6.70
C PRO A 13 13.86 25.87 -6.15
N ILE A 14 14.29 24.90 -5.35
CA ILE A 14 13.40 23.90 -4.72
C ILE A 14 12.49 24.61 -3.72
N ARG A 15 11.18 24.45 -3.89
CA ARG A 15 10.15 25.03 -3.01
C ARG A 15 9.22 24.02 -2.39
N GLU A 16 9.40 22.75 -2.75
CA GLU A 16 8.64 21.64 -2.19
C GLU A 16 9.53 20.39 -2.10
N VAL A 17 9.43 19.68 -0.99
CA VAL A 17 10.13 18.42 -0.74
C VAL A 17 9.09 17.35 -0.44
N MET A 18 9.15 16.22 -1.14
CA MET A 18 8.32 15.06 -0.86
C MET A 18 9.10 14.10 0.04
N LEU A 19 8.57 13.84 1.22
CA LEU A 19 9.08 12.83 2.14
C LEU A 19 8.42 11.50 1.82
N MET A 20 9.23 10.49 1.62
CA MET A 20 8.73 9.13 1.44
C MET A 20 8.61 8.45 2.80
N GLU A 21 7.52 7.73 3.00
CA GLU A 21 7.46 6.76 4.08
C GLU A 21 8.68 5.86 4.00
N GLU A 22 9.25 5.50 5.17
CA GLU A 22 10.45 4.66 5.20
C GLU A 22 10.17 3.29 4.55
N SER A 23 10.40 3.24 3.24
CA SER A 23 10.47 1.98 2.53
C SER A 23 11.85 1.39 2.77
N HIS A 24 11.97 0.52 3.75
CA HIS A 24 13.15 -0.32 3.80
C HIS A 24 13.10 -1.26 2.60
N GLN A 25 14.18 -1.32 1.83
CA GLN A 25 14.32 -2.25 0.69
C GLN A 25 14.03 -3.72 1.05
N ILE A 26 13.95 -4.04 2.33
CA ILE A 26 13.69 -5.38 2.87
C ILE A 26 12.21 -5.58 3.26
N LEU A 27 11.42 -4.51 3.43
CA LEU A 27 10.04 -4.56 3.90
C LEU A 27 9.15 -3.73 2.98
N THR A 28 8.73 -4.33 1.90
CA THR A 28 7.81 -3.76 0.91
C THR A 28 6.35 -4.06 1.21
N SER A 29 5.98 -4.03 2.47
CA SER A 29 4.63 -4.30 2.98
C SER A 29 4.23 -3.22 3.96
N PRO A 30 2.92 -2.93 4.10
CA PRO A 30 2.43 -2.01 5.12
C PRO A 30 2.98 -2.31 6.52
N PHE A 31 3.34 -1.26 7.24
CA PHE A 31 3.90 -1.38 8.58
C PHE A 31 2.82 -1.41 9.65
N PRO A 32 3.10 -1.95 10.84
CA PRO A 32 2.21 -1.79 11.99
C PRO A 32 1.99 -0.31 12.33
N ARG A 33 0.75 0.06 12.68
CA ARG A 33 0.31 1.42 12.99
C ARG A 33 1.27 2.19 13.89
N LYS A 34 1.80 1.54 14.92
CA LYS A 34 2.75 2.16 15.87
C LYS A 34 4.02 2.72 15.18
N LYS A 35 4.45 2.13 14.07
CA LYS A 35 5.56 2.66 13.28
C LYS A 35 5.15 3.94 12.56
N HIS A 36 3.99 3.97 11.93
CA HIS A 36 3.44 5.16 11.29
C HIS A 36 3.23 6.32 12.27
N GLU A 37 2.73 6.04 13.47
CA GLU A 37 2.58 7.05 14.53
C GLU A 37 3.92 7.73 14.88
N ARG A 38 4.99 6.94 15.01
CA ARG A 38 6.35 7.48 15.24
C ARG A 38 6.85 8.30 14.07
N MET A 39 6.63 7.84 12.84
CA MET A 39 7.03 8.56 11.64
C MET A 39 6.26 9.86 11.46
N ALA A 40 4.95 9.85 11.65
CA ALA A 40 4.11 11.04 11.59
C ALA A 40 4.56 12.10 12.63
N ALA A 41 4.95 11.67 13.84
CA ALA A 41 5.50 12.58 14.84
C ALA A 41 6.85 13.20 14.40
N VAL A 42 7.69 12.46 13.69
CA VAL A 42 8.92 13.01 13.08
C VAL A 42 8.58 13.99 11.97
N TYR A 43 7.64 13.63 11.10
CA TYR A 43 7.23 14.49 9.98
C TYR A 43 6.57 15.79 10.45
N ALA A 44 5.81 15.77 11.55
CA ALA A 44 5.28 16.99 12.15
C ALA A 44 6.38 17.96 12.53
N ARG A 45 7.47 17.50 13.18
CA ARG A 45 8.62 18.33 13.51
C ARG A 45 9.38 18.83 12.28
N MET A 46 9.51 17.99 11.25
CA MET A 46 10.12 18.39 9.98
C MET A 46 9.28 19.45 9.26
N ALA A 47 7.94 19.32 9.32
CA ALA A 47 7.01 20.28 8.75
C ALA A 47 7.21 21.70 9.29
N GLU A 48 7.41 21.82 10.60
CA GLU A 48 7.71 23.11 11.25
C GLU A 48 9.01 23.74 10.71
N ALA A 49 10.05 22.91 10.54
CA ALA A 49 11.33 23.38 10.01
C ALA A 49 11.23 23.77 8.53
N PHE A 50 10.49 23.02 7.72
CA PHE A 50 10.22 23.36 6.31
C PHE A 50 9.41 24.67 6.21
N ALA A 51 8.36 24.81 7.02
CA ALA A 51 7.55 26.02 7.05
C ALA A 51 8.39 27.26 7.41
N ALA A 52 9.26 27.17 8.42
CA ALA A 52 10.17 28.24 8.81
C ALA A 52 11.16 28.61 7.69
N ALA A 53 11.52 27.68 6.84
CA ALA A 53 12.39 27.89 5.68
C ALA A 53 11.64 28.31 4.40
N GLY A 54 10.31 28.49 4.44
CA GLY A 54 9.50 28.81 3.27
C GLY A 54 9.41 27.67 2.23
N VAL A 55 9.65 26.44 2.65
CA VAL A 55 9.60 25.24 1.82
C VAL A 55 8.33 24.47 2.16
N ARG A 56 7.56 24.08 1.15
CA ARG A 56 6.43 23.16 1.34
C ARG A 56 6.96 21.74 1.50
N TYR A 57 6.27 20.93 2.27
CA TYR A 57 6.54 19.50 2.30
C TYR A 57 5.31 18.70 1.90
N SER A 58 5.54 17.55 1.34
CA SER A 58 4.55 16.58 0.91
C SER A 58 4.94 15.18 1.39
N VAL A 59 4.00 14.27 1.46
CA VAL A 59 4.24 12.89 1.91
C VAL A 59 3.82 11.92 0.83
N ASN A 60 4.66 10.93 0.54
CA ASN A 60 4.32 9.76 -0.26
C ASN A 60 4.27 8.51 0.64
N LEU A 61 3.11 7.85 0.67
CA LEU A 61 2.92 6.56 1.32
C LEU A 61 3.26 5.45 0.30
N VAL A 62 4.45 4.88 0.42
CA VAL A 62 5.03 3.99 -0.58
C VAL A 62 4.51 2.56 -0.47
N THR A 63 4.26 2.07 0.75
CA THR A 63 3.94 0.67 0.99
C THR A 63 2.44 0.43 1.21
N CYS A 64 1.61 0.87 0.25
CA CYS A 64 0.15 0.83 0.39
C CYS A 64 -0.41 -0.60 0.51
N ALA A 65 -0.33 -1.41 -0.53
CA ALA A 65 -0.77 -2.80 -0.50
C ALA A 65 0.40 -3.78 -0.39
N GLY A 66 1.59 -3.37 -0.80
CA GLY A 66 2.83 -4.13 -0.76
C GLY A 66 3.31 -4.60 -2.14
N HIS A 67 4.60 -4.94 -2.23
CA HIS A 67 5.26 -5.34 -3.48
C HIS A 67 5.26 -6.85 -3.77
N GLY A 68 5.08 -7.70 -2.78
CA GLY A 68 4.96 -9.14 -2.98
C GLY A 68 6.24 -9.96 -2.97
N ASP A 69 7.40 -9.35 -3.14
CA ASP A 69 8.66 -10.08 -3.36
C ASP A 69 9.33 -10.56 -2.08
N ASN A 70 9.06 -9.90 -0.97
CA ASN A 70 9.76 -10.15 0.28
C ASN A 70 8.85 -10.78 1.33
N ARG A 71 9.41 -11.68 2.10
CA ARG A 71 8.72 -12.25 3.26
C ARG A 71 8.72 -11.26 4.40
N VAL A 72 7.52 -10.92 4.86
CA VAL A 72 7.34 -10.11 6.07
C VAL A 72 7.53 -11.00 7.28
N PRO A 73 8.41 -10.64 8.23
CA PRO A 73 8.51 -11.36 9.49
C PRO A 73 7.13 -11.44 10.18
N ALA A 74 6.80 -12.60 10.76
CA ALA A 74 5.48 -12.84 11.36
C ALA A 74 5.05 -11.75 12.36
N ARG A 75 6.02 -11.18 13.12
CA ARG A 75 5.76 -10.09 14.08
C ARG A 75 5.33 -8.76 13.44
N LEU A 76 5.54 -8.60 12.14
CA LEU A 76 5.19 -7.40 11.38
C LEU A 76 4.03 -7.64 10.40
N ALA A 77 3.60 -8.90 10.26
CA ALA A 77 2.45 -9.24 9.44
C ALA A 77 1.18 -8.62 10.03
N LEU A 78 0.39 -8.01 9.15
CA LEU A 78 -0.91 -7.45 9.50
C LEU A 78 -2.01 -8.48 9.24
N PRO A 79 -3.11 -8.46 10.00
CA PRO A 79 -4.17 -9.47 9.93
C PRO A 79 -5.17 -9.20 8.80
N PHE A 80 -4.68 -8.77 7.63
CA PHE A 80 -5.51 -8.50 6.47
C PHE A 80 -5.53 -9.68 5.50
N GLN A 81 -6.57 -9.74 4.68
CA GLN A 81 -6.64 -10.71 3.59
C GLN A 81 -5.42 -10.54 2.67
N ARG A 82 -4.67 -11.62 2.49
CA ARG A 82 -3.58 -11.65 1.53
C ARG A 82 -4.10 -11.64 0.10
N PHE A 83 -3.36 -10.99 -0.79
CA PHE A 83 -3.49 -11.19 -2.21
C PHE A 83 -3.30 -12.68 -2.53
N VAL A 84 -4.10 -13.23 -3.43
CA VAL A 84 -4.04 -14.63 -3.86
C VAL A 84 -3.89 -14.64 -5.38
N GLY A 85 -2.77 -15.16 -5.87
CA GLY A 85 -2.46 -15.22 -7.28
C GLY A 85 -3.21 -16.33 -8.05
N GLU A 86 -2.89 -16.50 -9.32
CA GLU A 86 -3.49 -17.51 -10.18
C GLU A 86 -3.18 -18.95 -9.77
N ASP A 87 -2.10 -19.15 -9.03
CA ASP A 87 -1.72 -20.43 -8.40
C ASP A 87 -2.53 -20.74 -7.13
N LEU A 88 -3.45 -19.85 -6.75
CA LEU A 88 -4.22 -19.86 -5.50
C LEU A 88 -3.35 -19.81 -4.24
N ALA A 89 -2.08 -19.48 -4.36
CA ALA A 89 -1.21 -19.27 -3.21
C ALA A 89 -1.31 -17.83 -2.69
N PRO A 90 -1.33 -17.63 -1.36
CA PRO A 90 -1.31 -16.29 -0.80
C PRO A 90 0.06 -15.64 -0.97
N ALA A 91 0.08 -14.38 -1.35
CA ALA A 91 1.29 -13.57 -1.44
C ALA A 91 1.99 -13.41 -0.09
N HIS A 92 3.30 -13.20 -0.11
CA HIS A 92 4.08 -13.06 1.12
C HIS A 92 3.90 -11.70 1.80
N ALA A 93 3.77 -10.63 1.02
CA ALA A 93 3.82 -9.26 1.54
C ALA A 93 2.77 -8.33 0.92
N VAL A 94 1.90 -8.85 0.05
CA VAL A 94 0.83 -8.07 -0.59
C VAL A 94 -0.51 -8.40 0.04
N TYR A 95 -1.30 -7.36 0.31
CA TYR A 95 -2.66 -7.48 0.83
C TYR A 95 -3.70 -7.19 -0.25
N CYS A 96 -4.88 -7.74 -0.05
CA CYS A 96 -6.01 -7.50 -0.94
C CYS A 96 -6.58 -6.09 -0.72
N ILE A 97 -6.58 -5.28 -1.77
CA ILE A 97 -7.10 -3.92 -1.72
C ILE A 97 -8.63 -3.83 -1.55
N ALA A 98 -9.33 -4.94 -1.72
CA ALA A 98 -10.77 -5.04 -1.47
C ALA A 98 -11.10 -5.52 -0.04
N ASP A 99 -10.11 -5.79 0.80
CA ASP A 99 -10.33 -6.13 2.20
C ASP A 99 -10.71 -4.88 2.99
N GLU A 100 -11.91 -4.86 3.55
CA GLU A 100 -12.43 -3.73 4.31
C GLU A 100 -11.52 -3.34 5.49
N ALA A 101 -10.90 -4.31 6.15
CA ALA A 101 -9.98 -4.05 7.25
C ALA A 101 -8.69 -3.36 6.76
N TRP A 102 -8.20 -3.73 5.58
CA TRP A 102 -7.08 -3.05 4.94
C TRP A 102 -7.45 -1.63 4.51
N VAL A 103 -8.63 -1.43 3.93
CA VAL A 103 -9.15 -0.11 3.51
C VAL A 103 -9.23 0.83 4.73
N GLU A 104 -9.86 0.38 5.81
CA GLU A 104 -9.97 1.14 7.05
C GLU A 104 -8.60 1.48 7.63
N TYR A 105 -7.69 0.51 7.67
CA TYR A 105 -6.32 0.73 8.12
C TYR A 105 -5.61 1.80 7.28
N THR A 106 -5.69 1.71 5.96
CA THR A 106 -5.05 2.66 5.04
C THR A 106 -5.62 4.06 5.21
N ALA A 107 -6.94 4.18 5.42
CA ALA A 107 -7.59 5.45 5.73
C ALA A 107 -7.07 6.05 7.05
N GLN A 108 -6.94 5.23 8.10
CA GLN A 108 -6.39 5.67 9.39
C GLN A 108 -4.94 6.12 9.28
N ILE A 109 -4.10 5.41 8.53
CA ILE A 109 -2.70 5.79 8.30
C ILE A 109 -2.63 7.10 7.50
N SER A 110 -3.43 7.21 6.45
CA SER A 110 -3.53 8.46 5.68
C SER A 110 -3.92 9.65 6.56
N ALA A 111 -4.87 9.47 7.47
CA ALA A 111 -5.28 10.50 8.43
C ALA A 111 -4.15 10.93 9.38
N LEU A 112 -3.30 9.98 9.83
CA LEU A 112 -2.13 10.32 10.66
C LEU A 112 -1.18 11.29 9.95
N TYR A 113 -0.87 11.02 8.68
CA TYR A 113 0.02 11.88 7.91
C TYR A 113 -0.67 13.18 7.49
N ALA A 114 -1.96 13.15 7.14
CA ALA A 114 -2.73 14.35 6.84
C ALA A 114 -2.78 15.33 8.01
N ALA A 115 -2.82 14.83 9.25
CA ALA A 115 -2.77 15.67 10.47
C ALA A 115 -1.47 16.47 10.59
N THR A 116 -0.38 16.08 9.94
CA THR A 116 0.88 16.84 9.87
C THR A 116 0.83 17.99 8.86
N ARG A 117 -0.28 18.18 8.15
CA ARG A 117 -0.56 19.23 7.16
C ARG A 117 0.42 19.29 6.00
N PRO A 118 0.68 18.18 5.30
CA PRO A 118 1.47 18.21 4.08
C PRO A 118 0.74 19.00 3.00
N ALA A 119 1.48 19.60 2.07
CA ALA A 119 0.90 20.24 0.88
C ALA A 119 0.20 19.21 -0.02
N ARG A 120 0.71 17.98 -0.05
CA ARG A 120 0.12 16.83 -0.74
C ARG A 120 0.36 15.56 0.07
N LEU A 121 -0.64 14.69 0.07
CA LEU A 121 -0.52 13.31 0.49
C LEU A 121 -0.73 12.43 -0.74
N MET A 122 0.29 11.69 -1.11
CA MET A 122 0.26 10.77 -2.24
C MET A 122 0.23 9.33 -1.72
N LEU A 123 -0.60 8.53 -2.32
CA LEU A 123 -0.54 7.08 -2.20
C LEU A 123 0.19 6.58 -3.45
N ASP A 124 1.26 5.83 -3.26
CA ASP A 124 2.07 5.31 -4.35
C ASP A 124 1.35 4.22 -5.15
N ASP A 125 1.96 3.74 -6.22
CA ASP A 125 1.35 2.82 -7.18
C ASP A 125 1.12 1.39 -6.65
N ASP A 126 1.51 1.10 -5.42
CA ASP A 126 1.30 -0.19 -4.73
C ASP A 126 -0.16 -0.51 -4.35
N PHE A 127 -1.10 -0.01 -5.16
CA PHE A 127 -2.51 -0.45 -5.19
C PHE A 127 -2.77 -1.48 -6.27
N ARG A 128 -1.81 -1.74 -7.13
CA ARG A 128 -1.97 -2.71 -8.20
C ARG A 128 -2.15 -4.11 -7.61
N SER A 129 -3.15 -4.82 -8.13
CA SER A 129 -3.35 -6.24 -7.85
C SER A 129 -2.31 -7.07 -8.62
N LEU A 130 -1.04 -6.80 -8.35
CA LEU A 130 0.10 -7.51 -8.91
C LEU A 130 0.88 -8.13 -7.77
N ASN A 131 1.06 -9.43 -7.87
CA ASN A 131 2.14 -10.11 -7.18
C ASN A 131 3.24 -10.33 -8.23
N HIS A 132 4.49 -10.01 -7.94
CA HIS A 132 5.59 -10.22 -8.87
C HIS A 132 5.77 -11.68 -9.31
N THR A 133 5.17 -12.61 -8.58
CA THR A 133 5.15 -14.05 -8.90
C THR A 133 3.90 -14.52 -9.63
N ALA A 134 2.83 -13.70 -9.65
CA ALA A 134 1.57 -14.04 -10.31
C ALA A 134 1.00 -12.80 -11.02
N PRO A 135 1.02 -12.76 -12.37
CA PRO A 135 0.71 -11.54 -13.12
C PRO A 135 -0.77 -11.19 -13.18
N TYR A 136 -1.68 -12.07 -12.76
CA TYR A 136 -3.12 -11.85 -12.82
C TYR A 136 -3.69 -11.53 -11.43
N GLY A 137 -4.88 -10.90 -11.43
CA GLY A 137 -5.52 -10.30 -10.28
C GLY A 137 -5.78 -11.22 -9.08
N CYS A 138 -6.40 -10.69 -8.05
CA CYS A 138 -6.54 -11.37 -6.78
C CYS A 138 -7.75 -12.31 -6.74
N PHE A 139 -7.51 -13.59 -6.52
CA PHE A 139 -8.52 -14.65 -6.41
C PHE A 139 -8.79 -15.07 -4.95
N CYS A 140 -8.73 -14.14 -4.03
CA CYS A 140 -9.00 -14.42 -2.62
C CYS A 140 -10.52 -14.54 -2.31
N GLU A 141 -10.84 -15.02 -1.11
CA GLU A 141 -12.22 -15.15 -0.64
C GLU A 141 -13.01 -13.82 -0.67
N THR A 142 -12.35 -12.69 -0.41
CA THR A 142 -13.00 -11.38 -0.48
C THR A 142 -13.47 -11.07 -1.90
N HIS A 143 -12.63 -11.30 -2.91
CA HIS A 143 -13.02 -11.11 -4.31
C HIS A 143 -14.10 -12.10 -4.75
N ALA A 144 -13.98 -13.37 -4.36
CA ALA A 144 -14.99 -14.38 -4.65
C ALA A 144 -16.37 -13.98 -4.08
N ARG A 145 -16.42 -13.51 -2.84
CA ARG A 145 -17.67 -12.99 -2.24
C ARG A 145 -18.23 -11.76 -2.96
N LEU A 146 -17.36 -10.83 -3.38
CA LEU A 146 -17.80 -9.66 -4.13
C LEU A 146 -18.44 -10.07 -5.45
N VAL A 147 -17.79 -10.94 -6.19
CA VAL A 147 -18.32 -11.48 -7.48
C VAL A 147 -19.60 -12.28 -7.26
N SER A 148 -19.65 -13.14 -6.23
CA SER A 148 -20.86 -13.90 -5.87
C SER A 148 -22.06 -12.96 -5.65
N ARG A 149 -21.85 -11.86 -4.93
CA ARG A 149 -22.90 -10.87 -4.67
C ARG A 149 -23.38 -10.20 -5.94
N GLU A 150 -22.50 -9.84 -6.85
CA GLU A 150 -22.85 -9.19 -8.11
C GLU A 150 -23.57 -10.14 -9.07
N LEU A 151 -23.18 -11.42 -9.09
CA LEU A 151 -23.78 -12.43 -9.98
C LEU A 151 -25.03 -13.11 -9.39
N GLY A 152 -25.26 -13.00 -8.09
CA GLY A 152 -26.41 -13.63 -7.41
C GLY A 152 -26.29 -15.14 -7.19
N TYR A 153 -25.09 -15.70 -7.33
CA TYR A 153 -24.80 -17.12 -7.02
C TYR A 153 -23.39 -17.29 -6.46
N ASP A 154 -23.13 -18.42 -5.79
CA ASP A 154 -21.86 -18.68 -5.14
C ASP A 154 -20.72 -18.91 -6.15
N VAL A 155 -19.69 -18.09 -6.03
CA VAL A 155 -18.42 -18.20 -6.77
C VAL A 155 -17.30 -18.49 -5.79
N THR A 156 -16.58 -19.58 -6.01
CA THR A 156 -15.39 -19.89 -5.21
C THR A 156 -14.13 -19.24 -5.79
N PRO A 157 -13.04 -19.05 -5.01
CA PRO A 157 -11.76 -18.58 -5.53
C PRO A 157 -11.27 -19.35 -6.76
N LEU A 158 -11.43 -20.67 -6.77
CA LEU A 158 -11.06 -21.52 -7.89
C LEU A 158 -11.88 -21.19 -9.15
N ARG A 159 -13.21 -21.11 -9.04
CA ARG A 159 -14.08 -20.73 -10.16
C ARG A 159 -13.77 -19.33 -10.68
N LEU A 160 -13.53 -18.38 -9.78
CA LEU A 160 -13.16 -17.03 -10.16
C LEU A 160 -11.85 -17.01 -10.96
N ARG A 161 -10.84 -17.74 -10.50
CA ARG A 161 -9.55 -17.89 -11.18
C ARG A 161 -9.74 -18.55 -12.55
N ASP A 162 -10.44 -19.67 -12.62
CA ASP A 162 -10.62 -20.45 -13.85
C ASP A 162 -11.34 -19.62 -14.91
N ALA A 163 -12.40 -18.89 -14.54
CA ALA A 163 -13.11 -18.02 -15.45
C ALA A 163 -12.23 -16.84 -15.94
N ALA A 164 -11.47 -16.22 -15.03
CA ALA A 164 -10.64 -15.06 -15.37
C ALA A 164 -9.41 -15.44 -16.21
N CYS A 165 -8.85 -16.62 -15.98
CA CYS A 165 -7.65 -17.10 -16.68
C CYS A 165 -7.97 -17.98 -17.92
N GLY A 166 -9.24 -18.15 -18.27
CA GLY A 166 -9.64 -19.02 -19.37
C GLY A 166 -9.33 -20.50 -19.15
N LEU A 167 -9.35 -20.95 -17.89
CA LEU A 167 -9.05 -22.35 -17.50
C LEU A 167 -10.31 -23.15 -17.17
N GLY A 168 -11.49 -22.56 -17.38
CA GLY A 168 -12.76 -23.23 -17.12
C GLY A 168 -13.09 -24.35 -18.15
N PRO A 169 -14.04 -25.24 -17.84
CA PRO A 169 -14.43 -26.32 -18.72
C PRO A 169 -14.93 -25.85 -20.09
N ASP A 170 -15.33 -24.58 -20.22
CA ASP A 170 -15.81 -23.95 -21.46
C ASP A 170 -14.71 -23.09 -22.15
N ALA A 171 -13.46 -23.14 -21.71
CA ALA A 171 -12.37 -22.29 -22.22
C ALA A 171 -11.83 -22.76 -23.59
N GLY A 172 -12.48 -23.65 -24.26
CA GLY A 172 -12.07 -24.27 -25.53
C GLY A 172 -13.08 -24.21 -26.67
N GLU A 173 -14.18 -23.42 -26.55
CA GLU A 173 -15.12 -23.21 -27.66
C GLU A 173 -15.03 -21.81 -28.24
#